data_6ba32524e3835ce2830a1981af485801
#
_entry.id   6ba32524e3835ce2830a1981af485801
#
_cell.length_a   1.000
_cell.length_b   1.000
_cell.length_c   1.000
_cell.angle_alpha   90.00
_cell.angle_beta   90.00
_cell.angle_gamma   90.00
#
_symmetry.space_group_name_H-M   'P 1'
#
loop_
_entity.id
_entity.type
_entity.pdbx_description
1 polymer ?
#
loop_
_entity_poly.entity_id
_entity_poly.type
_entity_poly.pdbx_seq_one_letter_code
_entity_poly.pdbx_strand_id
1 'polypeptide(L)'
;MPLPTHTLEMLLINLIHDLRQPLGNIEGTTYCLTSLLQSADARIRDQVRLIERQVERAEQILAAASAELARSGVQRREIEVTNSAS
;
A
#
# COMPACT_ATOMS: atom_id res chain seq x y z
N MET A 1 -14.34 10.48 22.03
CA MET A 1 -13.78 11.73 21.50
C MET A 1 -13.13 11.47 20.14
N PRO A 2 -13.50 12.19 19.08
CA PRO A 2 -12.86 11.95 17.79
C PRO A 2 -11.39 12.34 17.84
N LEU A 3 -10.54 11.52 17.17
CA LEU A 3 -9.12 11.84 17.08
C LEU A 3 -8.92 13.08 16.20
N PRO A 4 -7.89 13.90 16.48
CA PRO A 4 -7.53 14.99 15.58
C PRO A 4 -7.22 14.44 14.20
N THR A 5 -7.56 15.17 13.15
CA THR A 5 -7.33 14.74 11.77
C THR A 5 -5.85 14.40 11.52
N HIS A 6 -4.95 15.18 12.12
CA HIS A 6 -3.51 14.93 12.03
C HIS A 6 -3.12 13.57 12.61
N THR A 7 -3.66 13.21 13.77
CA THR A 7 -3.39 11.89 14.39
C THR A 7 -3.93 10.77 13.53
N LEU A 8 -5.13 10.92 12.97
CA LEU A 8 -5.72 9.92 12.08
C LEU A 8 -4.88 9.72 10.82
N GLU A 9 -4.40 10.79 10.22
CA GLU A 9 -3.52 10.71 9.06
C GLU A 9 -2.22 9.97 9.38
N MET A 10 -1.61 10.26 10.55
CA MET A 10 -0.39 9.57 10.96
C MET A 10 -0.62 8.09 11.16
N LEU A 11 -1.75 7.70 11.75
CA LEU A 11 -2.11 6.30 11.91
C LEU A 11 -2.27 5.60 10.57
N LEU A 12 -2.92 6.25 9.61
CA LEU A 12 -3.11 5.70 8.26
C LEU A 12 -1.78 5.55 7.51
N ILE A 13 -0.91 6.54 7.61
CA ILE A 13 0.43 6.48 6.99
C ILE A 13 1.22 5.32 7.56
N ASN A 14 1.22 5.16 8.89
CA ASN A 14 1.91 4.07 9.55
C ASN A 14 1.34 2.72 9.15
N LEU A 15 0.02 2.61 9.05
CA LEU A 15 -0.63 1.39 8.62
C LEU A 15 -0.22 1.00 7.19
N ILE A 16 -0.17 1.98 6.29
CA ILE A 16 0.27 1.75 4.91
C ILE A 16 1.72 1.24 4.88
N HIS A 17 2.60 1.87 5.64
CA HIS A 17 4.00 1.42 5.73
C HIS A 17 4.11 0.01 6.29
N ASP A 18 3.35 -0.28 7.35
CA ASP A 18 3.39 -1.59 8.00
C ASP A 18 2.85 -2.69 7.09
N LEU A 19 1.86 -2.39 6.24
CA LEU A 19 1.31 -3.36 5.30
C LEU A 19 2.24 -3.63 4.11
N ARG A 20 3.04 -2.66 3.71
CA ARG A 20 3.98 -2.84 2.60
C ARG A 20 5.02 -3.91 2.88
N GLN A 21 5.45 -4.04 4.13
CA GLN A 21 6.46 -5.04 4.48
C GLN A 21 5.98 -6.47 4.26
N PRO A 22 4.86 -6.93 4.83
CA PRO A 22 4.38 -8.29 4.55
C PRO A 22 4.03 -8.52 3.09
N LEU A 23 3.51 -7.51 2.39
CA LEU A 23 3.24 -7.63 0.95
C LEU A 23 4.53 -7.82 0.15
N GLY A 24 5.59 -7.09 0.48
CA GLY A 24 6.90 -7.27 -0.14
C GLY A 24 7.48 -8.65 0.13
N ASN A 25 7.28 -9.18 1.34
CA ASN A 25 7.72 -10.52 1.69
C ASN A 25 6.97 -11.60 0.88
N ILE A 26 5.67 -11.45 0.72
CA ILE A 26 4.87 -12.38 -0.10
C ILE A 26 5.31 -12.29 -1.56
N GLU A 27 5.51 -11.09 -2.07
CA GLU A 27 5.99 -10.89 -3.45
C GLU A 27 7.33 -11.59 -3.69
N GLY A 28 8.29 -11.41 -2.78
CA GLY A 28 9.59 -12.06 -2.88
C GLY A 28 9.50 -13.58 -2.80
N THR A 29 8.63 -14.09 -1.91
CA THR A 29 8.41 -15.53 -1.76
C THR A 29 7.78 -16.12 -3.01
N THR A 30 6.78 -15.46 -3.60
CA THR A 30 6.14 -15.94 -4.84
C THR A 30 7.11 -15.91 -6.01
N TYR A 31 7.97 -14.90 -6.08
CA TYR A 31 9.03 -14.84 -7.09
C TYR A 31 9.98 -16.05 -6.97
N CYS A 32 10.43 -16.36 -5.75
CA CYS A 32 11.29 -17.52 -5.51
C CYS A 32 10.58 -18.82 -5.87
N LEU A 33 9.30 -18.96 -5.51
CA LEU A 33 8.51 -20.15 -5.87
C LEU A 33 8.39 -20.31 -7.38
N THR A 34 8.12 -19.23 -8.11
CA THR A 34 8.03 -19.24 -9.56
C THR A 34 9.33 -19.76 -10.17
N SER A 35 10.48 -19.30 -9.65
CA SER A 35 11.79 -19.74 -10.14
C SER A 35 12.03 -21.23 -9.87
N LEU A 36 11.63 -21.71 -8.69
CA LEU A 36 11.79 -23.12 -8.33
C LEU A 36 10.84 -24.05 -9.07
N LEU A 37 9.67 -23.54 -9.46
CA LEU A 37 8.60 -24.32 -10.08
C LEU A 37 8.57 -24.24 -11.61
N GLN A 38 9.67 -23.79 -12.25
CA GLN A 38 9.70 -23.63 -13.71
C GLN A 38 9.32 -24.90 -14.50
N SER A 39 9.60 -26.07 -13.95
CA SER A 39 9.26 -27.34 -14.55
C SER A 39 8.07 -28.03 -13.87
N ALA A 40 7.38 -27.35 -12.95
CA ALA A 40 6.29 -27.94 -12.19
C ALA A 40 4.96 -27.91 -12.95
N ASP A 41 3.96 -28.58 -12.36
CA ASP A 41 2.59 -28.61 -12.86
C ASP A 41 2.08 -27.19 -13.15
N ALA A 42 1.46 -27.01 -14.32
CA ALA A 42 0.91 -25.74 -14.75
C ALA A 42 -0.12 -25.18 -13.77
N ARG A 43 -0.86 -26.04 -13.07
CA ARG A 43 -1.85 -25.61 -12.08
C ARG A 43 -1.20 -24.91 -10.90
N ILE A 44 -0.06 -25.39 -10.44
CA ILE A 44 0.69 -24.78 -9.35
C ILE A 44 1.20 -23.42 -9.80
N ARG A 45 1.77 -23.33 -11.00
CA ARG A 45 2.25 -22.05 -11.54
C ARG A 45 1.12 -21.04 -11.69
N ASP A 46 -0.06 -21.48 -12.10
CA ASP A 46 -1.22 -20.60 -12.24
C ASP A 46 -1.68 -20.06 -10.89
N GLN A 47 -1.63 -20.88 -9.84
CA GLN A 47 -1.97 -20.43 -8.49
C GLN A 47 -0.96 -19.41 -7.96
N VAL A 48 0.32 -19.62 -8.20
CA VAL A 48 1.38 -18.67 -7.81
C VAL A 48 1.18 -17.34 -8.55
N ARG A 49 0.87 -17.37 -9.84
CA ARG A 49 0.58 -16.16 -10.62
C ARG A 49 -0.63 -15.41 -10.07
N LEU A 50 -1.65 -16.13 -9.61
CA LEU A 50 -2.81 -15.50 -9.01
C LEU A 50 -2.44 -14.76 -7.73
N ILE A 51 -1.59 -15.36 -6.89
CA ILE A 51 -1.09 -14.70 -5.68
C ILE A 51 -0.32 -13.44 -6.06
N GLU A 52 0.57 -13.52 -7.04
CA GLU A 52 1.35 -12.37 -7.51
C GLU A 52 0.44 -11.21 -7.95
N ARG A 53 -0.60 -11.50 -8.69
CA ARG A 53 -1.56 -10.48 -9.16
C ARG A 53 -2.30 -9.83 -7.99
N GLN A 54 -2.66 -10.62 -6.97
CA GLN A 54 -3.34 -10.07 -5.79
C GLN A 54 -2.42 -9.17 -4.97
N VAL A 55 -1.15 -9.54 -4.85
CA VAL A 55 -0.15 -8.70 -4.17
C VAL A 55 0.05 -7.39 -4.93
N GLU A 56 0.20 -7.44 -6.26
CA GLU A 56 0.31 -6.23 -7.08
C GLU A 56 -0.90 -5.31 -6.90
N ARG A 57 -2.08 -5.89 -6.88
CA ARG A 57 -3.31 -5.12 -6.67
C ARG A 57 -3.32 -4.46 -5.29
N ALA A 58 -2.93 -5.18 -4.25
CA ALA A 58 -2.85 -4.62 -2.91
C ALA A 58 -1.83 -3.47 -2.84
N GLU A 59 -0.68 -3.62 -3.50
CA GLU A 59 0.32 -2.56 -3.57
C GLU A 59 -0.20 -1.32 -4.31
N GLN A 60 -0.96 -1.51 -5.39
CA GLN A 60 -1.58 -0.41 -6.11
C GLN A 60 -2.60 0.34 -5.25
N ILE A 61 -3.39 -0.40 -4.48
CA ILE A 61 -4.36 0.19 -3.54
C ILE A 61 -3.63 1.02 -2.48
N LEU A 62 -2.54 0.49 -1.92
CA LEU A 62 -1.75 1.22 -0.93
C LEU A 62 -1.09 2.46 -1.54
N ALA A 63 -0.59 2.36 -2.76
CA ALA A 63 0.00 3.50 -3.45
C ALA A 63 -1.04 4.59 -3.70
N ALA A 64 -2.25 4.23 -4.11
CA ALA A 64 -3.33 5.18 -4.32
C ALA A 64 -3.75 5.84 -3.00
N ALA A 65 -3.87 5.07 -1.92
CA ALA A 65 -4.19 5.60 -0.60
C ALA A 65 -3.13 6.56 -0.11
N SER A 66 -1.85 6.23 -0.32
CA SER A 66 -0.73 7.08 0.05
C SER A 66 -0.75 8.41 -0.70
N ALA A 67 -1.06 8.37 -2.01
CA ALA A 67 -1.18 9.57 -2.82
C ALA A 67 -2.35 10.45 -2.37
N GLU A 68 -3.48 9.85 -2.03
CA GLU A 68 -4.63 10.59 -1.51
C GLU A 68 -4.30 11.28 -0.19
N LEU A 69 -3.63 10.59 0.72
CA LEU A 69 -3.22 11.17 2.00
C LEU A 69 -2.28 12.35 1.80
N ALA A 70 -1.33 12.24 0.88
CA ALA A 70 -0.40 13.32 0.56
C ALA A 70 -1.14 14.53 0.01
N ARG A 71 -2.09 14.35 -0.90
CA ARG A 71 -2.91 15.43 -1.45
C ARG A 71 -3.77 16.09 -0.38
N SER A 72 -4.40 15.30 0.47
CA SER A 72 -5.21 15.82 1.58
C SER A 72 -4.38 16.67 2.53
N GLY A 73 -3.18 16.23 2.85
CA GLY A 73 -2.27 16.98 3.71
C GLY A 73 -1.85 18.30 3.11
N VAL A 74 -1.54 18.34 1.81
CA VAL A 74 -1.17 19.56 1.08
C VAL A 74 -2.36 20.53 1.05
N GLN A 75 -3.53 20.08 0.67
CA GLN A 75 -4.73 20.91 0.61
C GLN A 75 -5.07 21.54 1.96
N ARG A 76 -4.96 20.74 3.03
CA ARG A 76 -5.23 21.26 4.36
C ARG A 76 -4.22 22.33 4.79
N ARG A 77 -2.94 22.16 4.48
CA ARG A 77 -1.91 23.15 4.76
C ARG A 77 -2.18 24.45 4.01
N GLU A 78 -2.60 24.40 2.77
CA GLU A 78 -2.96 25.57 1.98
C GLU A 78 -4.13 26.32 2.61
N ILE A 79 -5.17 25.61 3.05
CA ILE A 79 -6.33 26.21 3.72
C ILE A 79 -5.91 26.87 5.03
N GLU A 80 -5.08 26.21 5.84
CA GLU A 80 -4.59 26.75 7.10
C GLU A 80 -3.78 28.04 6.90
N VAL A 81 -2.92 28.06 5.90
CA VAL A 81 -2.12 29.25 5.56
C VAL A 81 -3.03 30.40 5.12
N THR A 82 -4.02 30.13 4.27
CA THR A 82 -4.98 31.12 3.83
C THR A 82 -5.76 31.70 5.01
N ASN A 83 -6.23 30.86 5.92
CA ASN A 83 -6.97 31.30 7.10
C ASN A 83 -6.08 32.11 8.06
N SER A 84 -4.81 31.74 8.17
CA SER A 84 -3.86 32.48 9.02
C SER A 84 -3.50 33.86 8.46
N ALA A 85 -3.54 34.01 7.14
CA ALA A 85 -3.22 35.25 6.45
C ALA A 85 -4.37 36.27 6.50
N SER A 86 -5.57 35.84 6.82
CA SER A 86 -6.72 36.73 6.94
C SER A 86 -6.94 37.19 8.39
#